data_e2ea9ac17483368ed936efdfb63a8dce
#
_entry.id   e2ea9ac17483368ed936efdfb63a8dce
#
_cell.length_a   1.000
_cell.length_b   1.000
_cell.length_c   1.000
_cell.angle_alpha   90.00
_cell.angle_beta   90.00
_cell.angle_gamma   90.00
#
_symmetry.space_group_name_H-M   'P 1'
#
loop_
_entity.id
_entity.type
_entity.pdbx_description
1 polymer ?
#
loop_
_entity_poly.entity_id
_entity_poly.type
_entity_poly.pdbx_seq_one_letter_code
_entity_poly.pdbx_strand_id
1 'polypeptide(L)'
;MVAVAAEPDGGGAAAVSVLVREYDGDRDLAAVERLEQACEVGPSSGGKKMCLFTDLLGDPLCRVRHSPAYLMLVAENGEEIVGVVRGSVKTVSCGGKQQVFCKVAYLLGLRVSPAHRRRGIARKLVQRMEEWFRTSGAEYAYVATDADNEASVRLFTSRCGGYAKFRTPSLLVHPVFRHHDLTPSRRTRIIQLSPMEAETLYRARFAGVEFFPTDIDAVLNNNLSLGTFLAVPAAMNWVGIEAFLAMPEGSSSSWAVASVWNSKDAFRLQLRGAPALWRAAALATRAADAAAPWLRVPSVPDLFSSPFGVHFIYGLAGAGHDAPRMARALCRHAHNLARRAGARVVVAEVAGGDPVRAGVPHWPRLGAEDLWCVKRLADGYESASVIGDWTKAPPGNSIFVDPREF
;
A
#
# COMPACT_ATOMS: atom_id res chain seq x y z
N MET A 1 2.86 -61.04 39.56
CA MET A 1 3.23 -59.63 39.54
C MET A 1 4.31 -59.43 38.47
N VAL A 2 3.92 -59.01 37.31
CA VAL A 2 4.82 -58.73 36.20
C VAL A 2 4.83 -57.22 36.02
N ALA A 3 5.97 -56.58 36.26
CA ALA A 3 6.18 -55.17 36.02
C ALA A 3 6.36 -54.92 34.52
N VAL A 4 5.45 -54.13 33.91
CA VAL A 4 5.57 -53.64 32.55
C VAL A 4 6.43 -52.39 32.60
N ALA A 5 7.61 -52.46 31.95
CA ALA A 5 8.47 -51.30 31.73
C ALA A 5 7.81 -50.38 30.68
N ALA A 6 7.63 -49.12 31.03
CA ALA A 6 7.22 -48.08 30.10
C ALA A 6 8.43 -47.66 29.24
N GLU A 7 8.31 -47.81 27.91
CA GLU A 7 9.26 -47.23 26.95
C GLU A 7 9.21 -45.70 26.99
N PRO A 8 10.33 -45.01 26.84
CA PRO A 8 10.34 -43.55 26.70
C PRO A 8 9.88 -43.17 25.32
N ASP A 9 8.74 -42.50 25.25
CA ASP A 9 8.15 -41.96 24.04
C ASP A 9 9.04 -40.88 23.42
N GLY A 10 9.16 -41.00 22.10
CA GLY A 10 10.19 -40.36 21.30
C GLY A 10 10.11 -38.85 21.17
N GLY A 11 11.27 -38.28 21.08
CA GLY A 11 11.60 -37.12 20.21
C GLY A 11 10.73 -35.89 20.33
N GLY A 12 10.65 -35.26 21.50
CA GLY A 12 10.21 -33.89 21.61
C GLY A 12 11.16 -32.97 20.86
N ALA A 13 10.77 -32.49 19.67
CA ALA A 13 11.45 -31.35 19.03
C ALA A 13 11.50 -30.22 20.06
N ALA A 14 12.71 -29.87 20.52
CA ALA A 14 12.92 -28.78 21.47
C ALA A 14 12.11 -27.57 21.04
N ALA A 15 11.20 -27.12 21.86
CA ALA A 15 10.37 -25.95 21.60
C ALA A 15 11.34 -24.77 21.38
N VAL A 16 11.47 -24.35 20.13
CA VAL A 16 12.33 -23.23 19.74
C VAL A 16 11.89 -22.01 20.53
N SER A 17 12.70 -21.60 21.52
CA SER A 17 12.42 -20.44 22.36
C SER A 17 12.67 -19.17 21.56
N VAL A 18 11.65 -18.74 20.78
CA VAL A 18 11.73 -17.49 20.03
C VAL A 18 11.30 -16.35 20.95
N LEU A 19 12.21 -15.40 21.13
CA LEU A 19 11.98 -14.14 21.84
C LEU A 19 11.45 -13.09 20.82
N VAL A 20 10.36 -12.41 21.17
CA VAL A 20 9.87 -11.26 20.39
C VAL A 20 10.15 -9.99 21.19
N ARG A 21 10.88 -9.06 20.61
CA ARG A 21 11.27 -7.77 21.20
C ARG A 21 11.20 -6.63 20.19
N GLU A 22 11.36 -5.43 20.69
CA GLU A 22 11.47 -4.24 19.83
C GLU A 22 12.76 -4.27 18.99
N TYR A 23 12.66 -3.70 17.81
CA TYR A 23 13.80 -3.51 16.89
C TYR A 23 14.76 -2.48 17.47
N ASP A 24 16.03 -2.80 17.46
CA ASP A 24 17.15 -1.90 17.81
C ASP A 24 17.99 -1.62 16.56
N GLY A 25 18.03 -0.35 16.12
CA GLY A 25 18.71 0.05 14.89
C GLY A 25 20.20 -0.26 14.87
N ASP A 26 20.88 -0.10 16.00
CA ASP A 26 22.32 -0.29 16.10
C ASP A 26 22.71 -1.77 16.07
N ARG A 27 21.85 -2.61 16.62
CA ARG A 27 22.09 -4.06 16.75
C ARG A 27 21.55 -4.86 15.56
N ASP A 28 20.36 -4.55 15.08
CA ASP A 28 19.56 -5.46 14.26
C ASP A 28 19.60 -5.15 12.76
N LEU A 29 20.05 -3.94 12.37
CA LEU A 29 19.98 -3.44 11.00
C LEU A 29 20.42 -4.47 9.95
N ALA A 30 21.66 -4.95 10.07
CA ALA A 30 22.24 -5.86 9.09
C ALA A 30 21.52 -7.23 9.03
N ALA A 31 20.99 -7.72 10.16
CA ALA A 31 20.26 -8.97 10.23
C ALA A 31 18.86 -8.82 9.59
N VAL A 32 18.18 -7.70 9.84
CA VAL A 32 16.88 -7.38 9.24
C VAL A 32 17.01 -7.21 7.73
N GLU A 33 18.01 -6.51 7.24
CA GLU A 33 18.22 -6.37 5.79
C GLU A 33 18.44 -7.73 5.10
N ARG A 34 19.26 -8.62 5.70
CA ARG A 34 19.42 -9.97 5.17
C ARG A 34 18.10 -10.75 5.14
N LEU A 35 17.29 -10.63 6.19
CA LEU A 35 15.98 -11.28 6.26
C LEU A 35 15.02 -10.76 5.18
N GLU A 36 14.95 -9.44 4.98
CA GLU A 36 14.09 -8.82 3.94
C GLU A 36 14.51 -9.27 2.53
N GLN A 37 15.82 -9.32 2.26
CA GLN A 37 16.36 -9.79 0.97
C GLN A 37 16.13 -11.28 0.71
N ALA A 38 15.94 -12.08 1.77
CA ALA A 38 15.65 -13.51 1.68
C ALA A 38 14.15 -13.81 1.58
N CYS A 39 13.28 -12.84 1.90
CA CYS A 39 11.84 -13.02 1.94
C CYS A 39 11.16 -12.42 0.71
N GLU A 40 10.43 -13.25 -0.02
CA GLU A 40 9.59 -12.81 -1.13
C GLU A 40 8.38 -12.02 -0.64
N VAL A 41 7.94 -11.05 -1.45
CA VAL A 41 6.69 -10.31 -1.29
C VAL A 41 5.67 -10.87 -2.28
N GLY A 42 4.44 -11.11 -1.83
CA GLY A 42 3.38 -11.67 -2.66
C GLY A 42 3.19 -13.18 -2.52
N PRO A 43 2.43 -13.81 -3.41
CA PRO A 43 2.08 -15.22 -3.29
C PRO A 43 3.28 -16.14 -3.47
N SER A 44 3.57 -16.93 -2.46
CA SER A 44 4.56 -18.02 -2.51
C SER A 44 3.96 -19.22 -3.24
N SER A 45 3.74 -19.15 -4.54
CA SER A 45 3.29 -20.33 -5.30
C SER A 45 4.49 -21.10 -5.83
N GLY A 46 4.65 -22.33 -5.35
CA GLY A 46 5.70 -23.26 -5.77
C GLY A 46 5.67 -23.52 -7.27
N GLY A 47 6.58 -22.89 -7.98
CA GLY A 47 6.81 -23.05 -9.43
C GLY A 47 7.11 -21.70 -10.07
N LYS A 48 8.17 -21.60 -10.81
CA LYS A 48 8.68 -20.54 -11.73
C LYS A 48 7.86 -19.24 -11.88
N LYS A 49 7.41 -18.63 -10.81
CA LYS A 49 6.73 -17.32 -10.83
C LYS A 49 7.72 -16.21 -10.49
N MET A 50 7.49 -15.04 -11.08
CA MET A 50 8.20 -13.84 -10.69
C MET A 50 7.96 -13.56 -9.21
N CYS A 51 9.04 -13.31 -8.48
CA CYS A 51 9.00 -12.95 -7.07
C CYS A 51 9.40 -11.49 -6.92
N LEU A 52 8.69 -10.77 -6.07
CA LEU A 52 8.98 -9.41 -5.71
C LEU A 52 9.78 -9.38 -4.40
N PHE A 53 10.81 -8.56 -4.35
CA PHE A 53 11.63 -8.32 -3.16
C PHE A 53 11.68 -6.83 -2.89
N THR A 54 11.81 -6.46 -1.62
CA THR A 54 11.93 -5.08 -1.19
C THR A 54 13.38 -4.79 -0.77
N ASP A 55 13.92 -3.69 -1.27
CA ASP A 55 15.17 -3.08 -0.82
C ASP A 55 14.80 -1.83 -0.02
N LEU A 56 15.07 -1.82 1.28
CA LEU A 56 14.70 -0.77 2.22
C LEU A 56 15.73 0.36 2.31
N LEU A 57 16.72 0.38 1.42
CA LEU A 57 17.75 1.42 1.33
C LEU A 57 18.50 1.68 2.65
N GLY A 58 18.72 0.64 3.45
CA GLY A 58 19.38 0.76 4.76
C GLY A 58 18.48 1.28 5.88
N ASP A 59 17.18 1.39 5.66
CA ASP A 59 16.23 1.89 6.65
C ASP A 59 15.02 0.98 6.83
N PRO A 60 15.06 0.03 7.77
CA PRO A 60 13.95 -0.87 8.04
C PRO A 60 12.66 -0.17 8.47
N LEU A 61 12.74 1.06 8.95
CA LEU A 61 11.59 1.85 9.41
C LEU A 61 10.99 2.76 8.32
N CYS A 62 11.58 2.80 7.12
CA CYS A 62 11.20 3.74 6.05
C CYS A 62 9.69 3.75 5.72
N ARG A 63 9.01 2.60 5.87
CA ARG A 63 7.59 2.45 5.58
C ARG A 63 6.66 2.81 6.75
N VAL A 64 7.16 3.09 7.93
CA VAL A 64 6.33 3.40 9.12
C VAL A 64 6.70 4.70 9.80
N ARG A 65 7.93 5.21 9.60
CA ARG A 65 8.43 6.41 10.31
C ARG A 65 7.62 7.68 10.08
N HIS A 66 6.86 7.75 9.00
CA HIS A 66 6.00 8.90 8.67
C HIS A 66 4.60 8.81 9.29
N SER A 67 4.28 7.72 9.98
CA SER A 67 3.02 7.54 10.70
C SER A 67 3.05 8.24 12.07
N PRO A 68 1.90 8.68 12.62
CA PRO A 68 1.85 9.38 13.90
C PRO A 68 2.43 8.58 15.07
N ALA A 69 2.23 7.25 15.06
CA ALA A 69 2.83 6.31 15.99
C ALA A 69 3.18 5.03 15.26
N TYR A 70 4.34 4.47 15.55
CA TYR A 70 4.80 3.24 14.91
C TYR A 70 5.68 2.42 15.84
N LEU A 71 5.75 1.12 15.56
CA LEU A 71 6.63 0.16 16.23
C LEU A 71 7.11 -0.88 15.23
N MET A 72 8.33 -1.34 15.40
CA MET A 72 8.86 -2.52 14.71
C MET A 72 9.28 -3.56 15.74
N LEU A 73 8.89 -4.81 15.51
CA LEU A 73 9.26 -5.96 16.33
C LEU A 73 10.12 -6.93 15.53
N VAL A 74 11.05 -7.56 16.22
CA VAL A 74 11.88 -8.65 15.71
C VAL A 74 11.63 -9.92 16.50
N ALA A 75 11.72 -11.07 15.84
CA ALA A 75 11.71 -12.38 16.44
C ALA A 75 13.12 -12.94 16.39
N GLU A 76 13.68 -13.25 17.55
CA GLU A 76 15.05 -13.71 17.75
C GLU A 76 15.04 -15.17 18.19
N ASN A 77 15.87 -16.01 17.56
CA ASN A 77 16.10 -17.39 17.90
C ASN A 77 17.60 -17.59 18.18
N GLY A 78 17.98 -17.58 19.46
CA GLY A 78 19.39 -17.44 19.83
C GLY A 78 19.91 -16.06 19.42
N GLU A 79 20.94 -16.00 18.56
CA GLU A 79 21.49 -14.76 18.05
C GLU A 79 20.96 -14.38 16.65
N GLU A 80 20.08 -15.20 16.06
CA GLU A 80 19.56 -15.01 14.71
C GLU A 80 18.21 -14.28 14.73
N ILE A 81 18.07 -13.22 13.95
CA ILE A 81 16.77 -12.60 13.65
C ILE A 81 16.06 -13.44 12.60
N VAL A 82 14.98 -14.10 13.00
CA VAL A 82 14.22 -15.04 12.19
C VAL A 82 12.85 -14.51 11.72
N GLY A 83 12.46 -13.34 12.21
CA GLY A 83 11.22 -12.71 11.79
C GLY A 83 11.14 -11.24 12.15
N VAL A 84 10.32 -10.50 11.42
CA VAL A 84 10.05 -9.08 11.66
C VAL A 84 8.59 -8.76 11.37
N VAL A 85 8.08 -7.70 12.00
CA VAL A 85 6.79 -7.08 11.70
C VAL A 85 6.83 -5.61 12.06
N ARG A 86 6.09 -4.80 11.33
CA ARG A 86 5.92 -3.37 11.59
C ARG A 86 4.46 -3.08 11.87
N GLY A 87 4.22 -2.06 12.68
CA GLY A 87 2.89 -1.57 12.96
C GLY A 87 2.86 -0.06 13.00
N SER A 88 1.75 0.53 12.60
CA SER A 88 1.47 1.96 12.75
C SER A 88 0.07 2.17 13.31
N VAL A 89 -0.14 3.32 13.95
CA VAL A 89 -1.44 3.70 14.52
C VAL A 89 -1.77 5.12 14.09
N LYS A 90 -3.00 5.31 13.60
CA LYS A 90 -3.52 6.60 13.14
C LYS A 90 -5.03 6.69 13.38
N THR A 91 -5.60 7.89 13.23
CA THR A 91 -7.05 8.12 13.28
C THR A 91 -7.57 8.32 11.87
N VAL A 92 -8.63 7.60 11.51
CA VAL A 92 -9.22 7.62 10.16
C VAL A 92 -10.73 7.75 10.20
N SER A 93 -11.32 8.19 9.09
CA SER A 93 -12.75 8.10 8.87
C SER A 93 -13.17 6.65 8.65
N CYS A 94 -14.25 6.24 9.31
CA CYS A 94 -14.88 4.94 9.06
C CYS A 94 -15.82 4.95 7.85
N GLY A 95 -15.88 6.06 7.12
CA GLY A 95 -16.78 6.25 6.00
C GLY A 95 -18.20 6.63 6.42
N GLY A 96 -19.05 6.88 5.41
CA GLY A 96 -20.47 7.21 5.60
C GLY A 96 -20.76 8.70 5.83
N LYS A 97 -22.04 9.04 5.94
CA LYS A 97 -22.50 10.42 6.00
C LYS A 97 -22.20 11.13 7.33
N GLN A 98 -21.97 10.40 8.40
CA GLN A 98 -21.85 10.94 9.77
C GLN A 98 -20.43 11.29 10.18
N GLN A 99 -19.44 11.15 9.31
CA GLN A 99 -18.03 11.50 9.56
C GLN A 99 -17.50 10.96 10.90
N VAL A 100 -17.72 9.69 11.18
CA VAL A 100 -17.23 9.06 12.39
C VAL A 100 -15.78 8.64 12.19
N PHE A 101 -14.93 8.97 13.15
CA PHE A 101 -13.52 8.64 13.17
C PHE A 101 -13.23 7.56 14.20
N CYS A 102 -12.29 6.69 13.89
CA CYS A 102 -11.79 5.67 14.79
C CYS A 102 -10.27 5.59 14.74
N LYS A 103 -9.67 5.14 15.81
CA LYS A 103 -8.24 4.89 15.87
C LYS A 103 -7.95 3.50 15.36
N VAL A 104 -7.20 3.43 14.28
CA VAL A 104 -6.87 2.17 13.60
C VAL A 104 -5.39 1.89 13.64
N ALA A 105 -5.06 0.61 13.68
CA ALA A 105 -3.70 0.13 13.60
C ALA A 105 -3.49 -0.63 12.28
N TYR A 106 -2.38 -0.40 11.61
CA TYR A 106 -1.98 -1.11 10.40
C TYR A 106 -0.79 -2.02 10.67
N LEU A 107 -0.93 -3.29 10.32
CA LEU A 107 0.13 -4.28 10.42
C LEU A 107 0.72 -4.52 9.04
N LEU A 108 2.03 -4.30 8.88
CA LEU A 108 2.70 -4.41 7.60
C LEU A 108 4.08 -5.06 7.71
N GLY A 109 4.58 -5.52 6.57
CA GLY A 109 5.94 -6.03 6.45
C GLY A 109 6.24 -7.23 7.33
N LEU A 110 5.24 -8.09 7.62
CA LEU A 110 5.46 -9.35 8.33
C LEU A 110 6.32 -10.28 7.48
N ARG A 111 7.48 -10.65 8.01
CA ARG A 111 8.42 -11.58 7.37
C ARG A 111 8.87 -12.64 8.36
N VAL A 112 9.01 -13.87 7.88
CA VAL A 112 9.63 -14.97 8.63
C VAL A 112 10.60 -15.68 7.69
N SER A 113 11.82 -15.89 8.19
CA SER A 113 12.88 -16.60 7.49
C SER A 113 12.35 -17.92 6.90
N PRO A 114 12.60 -18.22 5.62
CA PRO A 114 12.13 -19.45 4.99
C PRO A 114 12.45 -20.72 5.77
N ALA A 115 13.64 -20.77 6.39
CA ALA A 115 14.09 -21.91 7.21
C ALA A 115 13.31 -22.05 8.54
N HIS A 116 12.64 -21.00 8.98
CA HIS A 116 11.93 -20.97 10.27
C HIS A 116 10.41 -20.86 10.11
N ARG A 117 9.86 -20.97 8.91
CA ARG A 117 8.42 -20.98 8.67
C ARG A 117 7.73 -22.18 9.33
N ARG A 118 6.42 -22.07 9.58
CA ARG A 118 5.56 -23.10 10.18
C ARG A 118 5.86 -23.45 11.64
N ARG A 119 6.65 -22.64 12.34
CA ARG A 119 7.00 -22.78 13.76
C ARG A 119 6.26 -21.79 14.68
N GLY A 120 5.17 -21.17 14.21
CA GLY A 120 4.37 -20.22 15.00
C GLY A 120 4.94 -18.82 15.16
N ILE A 121 6.11 -18.50 14.56
CA ILE A 121 6.81 -17.21 14.72
C ILE A 121 5.94 -16.03 14.24
N ALA A 122 5.35 -16.14 13.05
CA ALA A 122 4.46 -15.10 12.54
C ALA A 122 3.32 -14.79 13.51
N ARG A 123 2.71 -15.83 14.09
CA ARG A 123 1.63 -15.67 15.08
C ARG A 123 2.10 -14.95 16.34
N LYS A 124 3.28 -15.30 16.88
CA LYS A 124 3.85 -14.61 18.05
C LYS A 124 4.10 -13.12 17.76
N LEU A 125 4.67 -12.80 16.59
CA LEU A 125 4.89 -11.43 16.15
C LEU A 125 3.58 -10.65 16.05
N VAL A 126 2.55 -11.22 15.43
CA VAL A 126 1.22 -10.58 15.29
C VAL A 126 0.59 -10.37 16.66
N GLN A 127 0.60 -11.36 17.55
CA GLN A 127 0.03 -11.24 18.88
C GLN A 127 0.72 -10.13 19.70
N ARG A 128 2.05 -10.08 19.68
CA ARG A 128 2.80 -9.03 20.38
C ARG A 128 2.54 -7.64 19.79
N MET A 129 2.38 -7.52 18.47
CA MET A 129 2.02 -6.27 17.81
C MET A 129 0.59 -5.84 18.17
N GLU A 130 -0.36 -6.77 18.24
CA GLU A 130 -1.74 -6.47 18.66
C GLU A 130 -1.84 -6.00 20.12
N GLU A 131 -0.96 -6.49 20.99
CA GLU A 131 -0.85 -5.96 22.38
C GLU A 131 -0.46 -4.48 22.36
N TRP A 132 0.56 -4.12 21.56
CA TRP A 132 0.96 -2.74 21.41
C TRP A 132 -0.15 -1.88 20.76
N PHE A 133 -0.88 -2.41 19.80
CA PHE A 133 -2.02 -1.70 19.21
C PHE A 133 -3.08 -1.37 20.26
N ARG A 134 -3.41 -2.33 21.14
CA ARG A 134 -4.38 -2.08 22.23
C ARG A 134 -3.88 -1.05 23.22
N THR A 135 -2.62 -1.14 23.64
CA THR A 135 -2.04 -0.15 24.57
C THR A 135 -1.92 1.24 23.94
N SER A 136 -1.82 1.31 22.61
CA SER A 136 -1.88 2.58 21.85
C SER A 136 -3.30 3.08 21.62
N GLY A 137 -4.32 2.36 22.13
CA GLY A 137 -5.73 2.76 22.05
C GLY A 137 -6.36 2.53 20.67
N ALA A 138 -5.82 1.63 19.84
CA ALA A 138 -6.44 1.29 18.58
C ALA A 138 -7.74 0.48 18.79
N GLU A 139 -8.81 0.90 18.12
CA GLU A 139 -10.11 0.24 18.16
C GLU A 139 -10.19 -0.93 17.16
N TYR A 140 -9.50 -0.78 16.05
CA TYR A 140 -9.41 -1.79 14.99
C TYR A 140 -7.95 -1.96 14.55
N ALA A 141 -7.62 -3.20 14.14
CA ALA A 141 -6.40 -3.50 13.41
C ALA A 141 -6.76 -3.98 11.99
N TYR A 142 -5.98 -3.61 11.02
CA TYR A 142 -6.12 -4.11 9.66
C TYR A 142 -4.77 -4.50 9.05
N VAL A 143 -4.83 -5.32 8.03
CA VAL A 143 -3.69 -5.79 7.25
C VAL A 143 -4.10 -5.88 5.79
N ALA A 144 -3.23 -5.42 4.89
CA ALA A 144 -3.35 -5.65 3.47
C ALA A 144 -2.44 -6.82 3.06
N THR A 145 -2.97 -7.74 2.26
CA THR A 145 -2.21 -8.85 1.69
C THR A 145 -2.71 -9.14 0.29
N ASP A 146 -1.84 -9.66 -0.57
CA ASP A 146 -2.26 -10.16 -1.87
C ASP A 146 -3.33 -11.25 -1.68
N ALA A 147 -4.44 -11.14 -2.41
CA ALA A 147 -5.57 -12.07 -2.30
C ALA A 147 -5.16 -13.53 -2.61
N ASP A 148 -4.14 -13.72 -3.44
CA ASP A 148 -3.57 -15.03 -3.80
C ASP A 148 -2.55 -15.54 -2.78
N ASN A 149 -2.18 -14.75 -1.77
CA ASN A 149 -1.26 -15.17 -0.71
C ASN A 149 -1.99 -16.00 0.36
N GLU A 150 -2.30 -17.26 0.01
CA GLU A 150 -3.04 -18.17 0.90
C GLU A 150 -2.44 -18.29 2.30
N ALA A 151 -1.11 -18.24 2.44
CA ALA A 151 -0.45 -18.40 3.74
C ALA A 151 -0.76 -17.22 4.65
N SER A 152 -0.73 -15.99 4.12
CA SER A 152 -1.10 -14.76 4.82
C SER A 152 -2.60 -14.74 5.12
N VAL A 153 -3.42 -15.01 4.11
CA VAL A 153 -4.89 -15.05 4.28
C VAL A 153 -5.28 -16.04 5.38
N ARG A 154 -4.74 -17.25 5.39
CA ARG A 154 -5.00 -18.26 6.45
C ARG A 154 -4.50 -17.82 7.82
N LEU A 155 -3.35 -17.15 7.90
CA LEU A 155 -2.82 -16.65 9.17
C LEU A 155 -3.80 -15.68 9.82
N PHE A 156 -4.28 -14.69 9.09
CA PHE A 156 -5.13 -13.63 9.62
C PHE A 156 -6.59 -14.05 9.76
N THR A 157 -7.17 -14.75 8.78
CA THR A 157 -8.60 -15.12 8.79
C THR A 157 -8.91 -16.41 9.55
N SER A 158 -7.87 -17.13 10.03
CA SER A 158 -8.09 -18.29 10.90
C SER A 158 -8.75 -17.89 12.22
N ARG A 159 -9.36 -18.88 12.89
CA ARG A 159 -9.96 -18.70 14.23
C ARG A 159 -9.00 -18.05 15.25
N CYS A 160 -7.70 -18.33 15.12
CA CYS A 160 -6.66 -17.74 15.98
C CYS A 160 -6.23 -16.35 15.56
N GLY A 161 -6.34 -16.00 14.28
CA GLY A 161 -6.05 -14.65 13.78
C GLY A 161 -7.20 -13.69 14.10
N GLY A 162 -8.42 -14.12 13.83
CA GLY A 162 -9.65 -13.38 14.17
C GLY A 162 -9.93 -12.16 13.30
N TYR A 163 -9.25 -12.02 12.16
CA TYR A 163 -9.53 -10.96 11.19
C TYR A 163 -10.65 -11.39 10.24
N ALA A 164 -11.56 -10.49 9.95
CA ALA A 164 -12.56 -10.66 8.90
C ALA A 164 -12.04 -10.10 7.56
N LYS A 165 -12.38 -10.75 6.45
CA LYS A 165 -12.17 -10.17 5.11
C LYS A 165 -13.02 -8.92 5.00
N PHE A 166 -12.45 -7.82 4.49
CA PHE A 166 -13.10 -6.53 4.59
C PHE A 166 -13.23 -5.80 3.25
N ARG A 167 -12.12 -5.47 2.61
CA ARG A 167 -12.09 -4.74 1.33
C ARG A 167 -11.13 -5.40 0.35
N THR A 168 -11.41 -5.26 -0.93
CA THR A 168 -10.59 -5.82 -2.03
C THR A 168 -10.27 -4.73 -3.04
N PRO A 169 -9.40 -3.77 -2.71
CA PRO A 169 -8.96 -2.79 -3.70
C PRO A 169 -8.05 -3.44 -4.74
N SER A 170 -8.01 -2.81 -5.93
CA SER A 170 -7.14 -3.25 -7.02
C SER A 170 -5.89 -2.40 -7.06
N LEU A 171 -4.74 -3.05 -7.05
CA LEU A 171 -3.43 -2.43 -7.27
C LEU A 171 -3.19 -2.29 -8.77
N LEU A 172 -3.26 -1.07 -9.28
CA LEU A 172 -3.13 -0.73 -10.69
C LEU A 172 -1.72 -0.24 -10.99
N VAL A 173 -0.96 -1.03 -11.74
CA VAL A 173 0.46 -0.80 -12.02
C VAL A 173 0.66 -0.33 -13.44
N HIS A 174 1.28 0.84 -13.61
CA HIS A 174 1.60 1.45 -14.90
C HIS A 174 3.12 1.61 -15.06
N PRO A 175 3.74 0.96 -16.06
CA PRO A 175 5.17 1.14 -16.32
C PRO A 175 5.45 2.54 -16.89
N VAL A 176 6.58 3.12 -16.49
CA VAL A 176 7.03 4.44 -16.95
C VAL A 176 7.89 4.29 -18.20
N PHE A 177 7.47 4.90 -19.30
CA PHE A 177 8.19 4.86 -20.57
C PHE A 177 9.44 5.74 -20.50
N ARG A 178 10.54 5.27 -21.07
CA ARG A 178 11.85 5.90 -20.85
C ARG A 178 12.08 7.16 -21.66
N HIS A 179 11.68 7.19 -22.92
CA HIS A 179 12.21 8.16 -23.87
C HIS A 179 11.28 9.33 -24.20
N HIS A 180 10.01 9.30 -23.78
CA HIS A 180 9.09 10.39 -24.06
C HIS A 180 8.11 10.67 -22.93
N ASP A 181 7.72 11.92 -22.78
CA ASP A 181 6.61 12.33 -21.93
C ASP A 181 5.28 11.97 -22.60
N LEU A 182 4.30 11.57 -21.80
CA LEU A 182 2.93 11.41 -22.26
C LEU A 182 2.33 12.80 -22.51
N THR A 183 1.81 13.00 -23.71
CA THR A 183 1.27 14.30 -24.11
C THR A 183 0.05 14.66 -23.26
N PRO A 184 0.03 15.85 -22.64
CA PRO A 184 -1.14 16.36 -21.94
C PRO A 184 -2.35 16.48 -22.88
N SER A 185 -3.55 16.28 -22.34
CA SER A 185 -4.78 16.51 -23.11
C SER A 185 -5.01 18.01 -23.31
N ARG A 186 -5.23 18.45 -24.55
CA ARG A 186 -5.60 19.85 -24.83
C ARG A 186 -6.95 20.28 -24.23
N ARG A 187 -7.79 19.31 -23.85
CA ARG A 187 -9.12 19.55 -23.28
C ARG A 187 -9.11 19.55 -21.75
N THR A 188 -7.95 19.30 -21.13
CA THR A 188 -7.82 19.19 -19.67
C THR A 188 -6.70 20.11 -19.21
N ARG A 189 -6.99 20.95 -18.24
CA ARG A 189 -6.02 21.76 -17.52
C ARG A 189 -5.68 21.04 -16.21
N ILE A 190 -4.39 20.96 -15.88
CA ILE A 190 -3.91 20.44 -14.60
C ILE A 190 -3.41 21.62 -13.77
N ILE A 191 -3.89 21.74 -12.56
CA ILE A 191 -3.56 22.78 -11.60
C ILE A 191 -2.85 22.10 -10.44
N GLN A 192 -1.66 22.55 -10.11
CA GLN A 192 -0.97 22.13 -8.90
C GLN A 192 -1.52 22.97 -7.74
N LEU A 193 -2.01 22.29 -6.71
CA LEU A 193 -2.51 22.90 -5.50
C LEU A 193 -1.37 23.06 -4.50
N SER A 194 -1.38 24.14 -3.73
CA SER A 194 -0.57 24.24 -2.52
C SER A 194 -1.03 23.20 -1.49
N PRO A 195 -0.18 22.80 -0.52
CA PRO A 195 -0.59 21.86 0.52
C PRO A 195 -1.87 22.30 1.27
N MET A 196 -2.04 23.59 1.53
CA MET A 196 -3.22 24.13 2.20
C MET A 196 -4.49 24.04 1.34
N GLU A 197 -4.40 24.35 0.04
CA GLU A 197 -5.53 24.17 -0.89
C GLU A 197 -5.90 22.70 -1.06
N ALA A 198 -4.89 21.83 -1.11
CA ALA A 198 -5.07 20.37 -1.18
C ALA A 198 -5.75 19.83 0.07
N GLU A 199 -5.33 20.28 1.27
CA GLU A 199 -5.96 19.94 2.54
C GLU A 199 -7.43 20.36 2.56
N THR A 200 -7.72 21.61 2.19
CA THR A 200 -9.08 22.14 2.13
C THR A 200 -9.95 21.28 1.20
N LEU A 201 -9.44 20.93 0.01
CA LEU A 201 -10.15 20.07 -0.93
C LEU A 201 -10.38 18.66 -0.38
N TYR A 202 -9.34 18.05 0.18
CA TYR A 202 -9.44 16.69 0.72
C TYR A 202 -10.40 16.62 1.90
N ARG A 203 -10.30 17.53 2.85
CA ARG A 203 -11.25 17.58 3.98
C ARG A 203 -12.70 17.77 3.54
N ALA A 204 -12.93 18.59 2.50
CA ALA A 204 -14.26 18.81 1.97
C ALA A 204 -14.83 17.58 1.20
N ARG A 205 -13.98 16.83 0.49
CA ARG A 205 -14.44 15.78 -0.45
C ARG A 205 -14.22 14.36 0.07
N PHE A 206 -13.33 14.15 1.04
CA PHE A 206 -12.97 12.81 1.53
C PHE A 206 -13.41 12.54 2.98
N ALA A 207 -14.04 13.48 3.67
CA ALA A 207 -14.46 13.28 5.05
C ALA A 207 -15.36 12.05 5.26
N GLY A 208 -16.13 11.67 4.24
CA GLY A 208 -16.99 10.47 4.24
C GLY A 208 -16.34 9.24 3.57
N VAL A 209 -15.07 9.28 3.20
CA VAL A 209 -14.36 8.15 2.56
C VAL A 209 -13.66 7.31 3.63
N GLU A 210 -13.82 5.98 3.53
CA GLU A 210 -13.17 5.05 4.46
C GLU A 210 -11.64 5.22 4.44
N PHE A 211 -11.02 5.12 5.61
CA PHE A 211 -9.57 5.25 5.87
C PHE A 211 -8.98 6.64 5.58
N PHE A 212 -9.80 7.66 5.33
CA PHE A 212 -9.28 9.02 5.20
C PHE A 212 -8.66 9.49 6.53
N PRO A 213 -7.33 9.83 6.55
CA PRO A 213 -6.63 10.14 7.78
C PRO A 213 -6.95 11.55 8.28
N THR A 214 -7.08 11.72 9.59
CA THR A 214 -7.32 13.03 10.20
C THR A 214 -6.12 13.97 10.07
N ASP A 215 -4.91 13.41 9.98
CA ASP A 215 -3.63 14.12 9.82
C ASP A 215 -3.19 14.22 8.35
N ILE A 216 -4.15 14.46 7.45
CA ILE A 216 -3.87 14.62 6.01
C ILE A 216 -2.88 15.74 5.70
N ASP A 217 -2.87 16.79 6.50
CA ASP A 217 -1.91 17.89 6.43
C ASP A 217 -0.46 17.39 6.59
N ALA A 218 -0.20 16.47 7.52
CA ALA A 218 1.12 15.87 7.71
C ALA A 218 1.52 15.00 6.48
N VAL A 219 0.56 14.35 5.83
CA VAL A 219 0.80 13.61 4.58
C VAL A 219 1.16 14.55 3.44
N LEU A 220 0.40 15.65 3.28
CA LEU A 220 0.58 16.60 2.18
C LEU A 220 1.87 17.41 2.31
N ASN A 221 2.29 17.73 3.54
CA ASN A 221 3.53 18.46 3.82
C ASN A 221 4.76 17.56 3.97
N ASN A 222 4.62 16.24 3.81
CA ASN A 222 5.74 15.31 3.89
C ASN A 222 6.73 15.52 2.74
N ASN A 223 8.03 15.33 3.01
CA ASN A 223 9.10 15.47 2.00
C ASN A 223 9.01 14.44 0.85
N LEU A 224 8.29 13.33 1.04
CA LEU A 224 8.01 12.36 -0.01
C LEU A 224 6.79 12.75 -0.87
N SER A 225 6.00 13.75 -0.48
CA SER A 225 4.88 14.26 -1.28
C SER A 225 5.40 15.12 -2.43
N LEU A 226 5.12 14.72 -3.66
CA LEU A 226 5.49 15.46 -4.88
C LEU A 226 4.44 16.49 -5.30
N GLY A 227 3.37 16.61 -4.54
CA GLY A 227 2.29 17.57 -4.72
C GLY A 227 0.95 16.94 -5.05
N THR A 228 -0.06 17.80 -5.00
CA THR A 228 -1.45 17.49 -5.32
C THR A 228 -1.86 18.23 -6.60
N PHE A 229 -2.54 17.53 -7.47
CA PHE A 229 -2.91 18.01 -8.80
C PHE A 229 -4.41 17.85 -9.01
N LEU A 230 -5.05 18.95 -9.45
CA LEU A 230 -6.45 19.01 -9.80
C LEU A 230 -6.57 19.10 -11.34
N ALA A 231 -7.29 18.17 -11.95
CA ALA A 231 -7.62 18.20 -13.37
C ALA A 231 -9.04 18.72 -13.57
N VAL A 232 -9.18 19.73 -14.42
CA VAL A 232 -10.45 20.36 -14.76
C VAL A 232 -10.54 20.57 -16.29
N PRO A 233 -11.73 20.83 -16.87
CA PRO A 233 -11.85 21.21 -18.27
C PRO A 233 -10.97 22.42 -18.59
N ALA A 234 -10.30 22.42 -19.75
CA ALA A 234 -9.42 23.51 -20.15
C ALA A 234 -10.14 24.87 -20.26
N ALA A 235 -11.44 24.85 -20.59
CA ALA A 235 -12.29 26.05 -20.67
C ALA A 235 -12.71 26.59 -19.30
N MET A 236 -12.44 25.87 -18.21
CA MET A 236 -12.82 26.29 -16.85
C MET A 236 -11.97 27.50 -16.44
N ASN A 237 -12.62 28.59 -16.02
CA ASN A 237 -11.94 29.70 -15.41
C ASN A 237 -11.59 29.35 -13.96
N TRP A 238 -10.30 29.13 -13.68
CA TRP A 238 -9.82 28.84 -12.34
C TRP A 238 -9.60 30.14 -11.57
N VAL A 239 -10.31 30.30 -10.46
CA VAL A 239 -10.27 31.49 -9.58
C VAL A 239 -9.73 31.15 -8.21
N GLY A 240 -9.54 29.84 -7.87
CA GLY A 240 -9.03 29.35 -6.60
C GLY A 240 -9.89 28.24 -6.01
N ILE A 241 -9.39 27.62 -4.95
CA ILE A 241 -10.01 26.44 -4.35
C ILE A 241 -11.37 26.74 -3.71
N GLU A 242 -11.50 27.90 -3.08
CA GLU A 242 -12.75 28.32 -2.41
C GLU A 242 -13.90 28.44 -3.40
N ALA A 243 -13.65 29.11 -4.53
CA ALA A 243 -14.64 29.24 -5.60
C ALA A 243 -14.98 27.90 -6.24
N PHE A 244 -13.99 26.99 -6.34
CA PHE A 244 -14.21 25.63 -6.83
C PHE A 244 -15.11 24.83 -5.88
N LEU A 245 -14.89 24.90 -4.58
CA LEU A 245 -15.68 24.19 -3.58
C LEU A 245 -17.09 24.75 -3.41
N ALA A 246 -17.28 26.04 -3.69
CA ALA A 246 -18.58 26.71 -3.66
C ALA A 246 -19.50 26.30 -4.84
N MET A 247 -18.97 25.64 -5.88
CA MET A 247 -19.80 25.14 -6.97
C MET A 247 -20.72 24.01 -6.50
N PRO A 248 -22.01 24.04 -6.89
CA PRO A 248 -22.95 22.98 -6.49
C PRO A 248 -22.45 21.59 -6.88
N GLU A 249 -22.65 20.61 -5.99
CA GLU A 249 -22.43 19.21 -6.30
C GLU A 249 -23.40 18.82 -7.42
N GLY A 250 -22.85 18.25 -8.52
CA GLY A 250 -23.64 17.94 -9.71
C GLY A 250 -23.65 19.04 -10.78
N SER A 251 -22.93 20.17 -10.57
CA SER A 251 -22.64 21.06 -11.68
C SER A 251 -22.00 20.26 -12.83
N SER A 252 -22.35 20.60 -14.09
CA SER A 252 -21.87 19.90 -15.29
C SER A 252 -20.35 19.89 -15.47
N SER A 253 -19.59 20.44 -14.53
CA SER A 253 -18.14 20.51 -14.57
C SER A 253 -17.51 19.25 -13.98
N SER A 254 -16.93 18.44 -14.86
CA SER A 254 -16.16 17.26 -14.44
C SER A 254 -14.80 17.65 -13.89
N TRP A 255 -14.32 16.94 -12.88
CA TRP A 255 -13.00 17.14 -12.29
C TRP A 255 -12.43 15.83 -11.76
N ALA A 256 -11.11 15.80 -11.53
CA ALA A 256 -10.46 14.79 -10.74
C ALA A 256 -9.28 15.39 -9.97
N VAL A 257 -8.97 14.82 -8.81
CA VAL A 257 -7.81 15.17 -7.98
C VAL A 257 -6.97 13.93 -7.71
N ALA A 258 -5.67 14.11 -7.59
CA ALA A 258 -4.75 13.08 -7.13
C ALA A 258 -3.48 13.72 -6.56
N SER A 259 -2.89 13.07 -5.59
CA SER A 259 -1.55 13.40 -5.07
C SER A 259 -0.56 12.32 -5.49
N VAL A 260 0.72 12.68 -5.53
CA VAL A 260 1.81 11.76 -5.90
C VAL A 260 2.81 11.67 -4.77
N TRP A 261 3.15 10.43 -4.39
CA TRP A 261 4.11 10.11 -3.36
C TRP A 261 5.36 9.46 -3.96
N ASN A 262 6.53 9.89 -3.53
CA ASN A 262 7.81 9.38 -3.98
C ASN A 262 8.28 8.19 -3.14
N SER A 263 7.71 7.03 -3.34
CA SER A 263 8.16 5.82 -2.63
C SER A 263 9.59 5.40 -2.99
N LYS A 264 10.12 5.87 -4.13
CA LYS A 264 11.47 5.54 -4.62
C LYS A 264 12.59 5.93 -3.61
N ASP A 265 12.36 6.98 -2.85
CA ASP A 265 13.33 7.46 -1.85
C ASP A 265 13.12 6.83 -0.46
N ALA A 266 12.05 6.08 -0.27
CA ALA A 266 11.79 5.27 0.91
C ALA A 266 12.27 3.82 0.73
N PHE A 267 11.91 3.19 -0.39
CA PHE A 267 12.30 1.82 -0.71
C PHE A 267 12.35 1.59 -2.23
N ARG A 268 12.94 0.47 -2.64
CA ARG A 268 12.90 -0.01 -4.03
C ARG A 268 12.36 -1.42 -4.10
N LEU A 269 11.83 -1.77 -5.26
CA LEU A 269 11.34 -3.10 -5.55
C LEU A 269 12.27 -3.80 -6.55
N GLN A 270 12.40 -5.11 -6.44
CA GLN A 270 13.15 -5.94 -7.37
C GLN A 270 12.31 -7.14 -7.79
N LEU A 271 12.09 -7.31 -9.10
CA LEU A 271 11.47 -8.50 -9.67
C LEU A 271 12.55 -9.53 -10.03
N ARG A 272 12.47 -10.72 -9.43
CA ARG A 272 13.35 -11.86 -9.73
C ARG A 272 12.54 -12.99 -10.38
N GLY A 273 13.21 -13.86 -11.13
CA GLY A 273 12.57 -15.04 -11.73
C GLY A 273 11.74 -14.74 -12.99
N ALA A 274 11.85 -13.57 -13.59
CA ALA A 274 11.14 -13.25 -14.83
C ALA A 274 11.52 -14.21 -15.96
N PRO A 275 10.54 -14.76 -16.72
CA PRO A 275 10.78 -15.60 -17.86
C PRO A 275 11.70 -14.91 -18.90
N ALA A 276 12.58 -15.70 -19.55
CA ALA A 276 13.52 -15.16 -20.54
C ALA A 276 12.80 -14.41 -21.67
N LEU A 277 11.63 -14.90 -22.08
CA LEU A 277 10.80 -14.27 -23.12
C LEU A 277 10.35 -12.85 -22.72
N TRP A 278 9.97 -12.65 -21.46
CA TRP A 278 9.54 -11.33 -20.96
C TRP A 278 10.72 -10.35 -20.89
N ARG A 279 11.88 -10.84 -20.47
CA ARG A 279 13.12 -10.03 -20.47
C ARG A 279 13.53 -9.62 -21.89
N ALA A 280 13.46 -10.58 -22.85
CA ALA A 280 13.74 -10.32 -24.25
C ALA A 280 12.74 -9.32 -24.87
N ALA A 281 11.45 -9.48 -24.62
CA ALA A 281 10.41 -8.55 -25.09
C ALA A 281 10.60 -7.15 -24.51
N ALA A 282 10.91 -7.03 -23.22
CA ALA A 282 11.20 -5.76 -22.59
C ALA A 282 12.45 -5.09 -23.19
N LEU A 283 13.50 -5.85 -23.47
CA LEU A 283 14.70 -5.36 -24.15
C LEU A 283 14.38 -4.88 -25.58
N ALA A 284 13.63 -5.66 -26.34
CA ALA A 284 13.23 -5.32 -27.70
C ALA A 284 12.39 -4.03 -27.76
N THR A 285 11.41 -3.86 -26.85
CA THR A 285 10.62 -2.62 -26.79
C THR A 285 11.48 -1.40 -26.45
N ARG A 286 12.46 -1.55 -25.55
CA ARG A 286 13.40 -0.47 -25.20
C ARG A 286 14.33 -0.14 -26.38
N ALA A 287 14.82 -1.15 -27.08
CA ALA A 287 15.66 -0.93 -28.27
C ALA A 287 14.89 -0.22 -29.39
N ALA A 288 13.64 -0.61 -29.62
CA ALA A 288 12.77 0.05 -30.61
C ALA A 288 12.47 1.50 -30.22
N ASP A 289 12.16 1.77 -28.96
CA ASP A 289 11.91 3.12 -28.43
C ASP A 289 13.17 4.00 -28.50
N ALA A 290 14.35 3.42 -28.24
CA ALA A 290 15.62 4.14 -28.37
C ALA A 290 16.01 4.42 -29.84
N ALA A 291 15.74 3.50 -30.75
CA ALA A 291 16.08 3.63 -32.17
C ALA A 291 15.12 4.59 -32.91
N ALA A 292 13.85 4.66 -32.49
CA ALA A 292 12.82 5.44 -33.12
C ALA A 292 11.91 6.17 -32.10
N PRO A 293 12.46 7.14 -31.31
CA PRO A 293 11.70 7.83 -30.24
C PRO A 293 10.43 8.54 -30.75
N TRP A 294 10.43 8.94 -32.02
CA TRP A 294 9.29 9.60 -32.65
C TRP A 294 8.07 8.70 -32.86
N LEU A 295 8.26 7.37 -32.90
CA LEU A 295 7.17 6.40 -32.98
C LEU A 295 6.42 6.24 -31.65
N ARG A 296 6.96 6.77 -30.54
CA ARG A 296 6.37 6.73 -29.18
C ARG A 296 5.91 5.32 -28.79
N VAL A 297 6.70 4.31 -29.11
CA VAL A 297 6.40 2.92 -28.74
C VAL A 297 6.42 2.81 -27.21
N PRO A 298 5.35 2.29 -26.59
CA PRO A 298 5.37 2.01 -25.16
C PRO A 298 6.48 1.01 -24.83
N SER A 299 7.55 1.47 -24.17
CA SER A 299 8.68 0.62 -23.80
C SER A 299 8.54 0.15 -22.35
N VAL A 300 8.74 -1.14 -22.13
CA VAL A 300 8.80 -1.68 -20.76
C VAL A 300 10.09 -1.21 -20.10
N PRO A 301 10.03 -0.50 -18.95
CA PRO A 301 11.24 -0.11 -18.22
C PRO A 301 12.00 -1.35 -17.75
N ASP A 302 13.25 -1.16 -17.34
CA ASP A 302 14.05 -2.27 -16.82
C ASP A 302 13.64 -2.64 -15.40
N LEU A 303 12.65 -3.50 -15.28
CA LEU A 303 12.14 -4.01 -14.00
C LEU A 303 12.85 -5.28 -13.52
N PHE A 304 13.67 -5.91 -14.38
CA PHE A 304 14.17 -7.27 -14.14
C PHE A 304 15.67 -7.34 -13.81
N SER A 305 16.44 -6.29 -14.11
CA SER A 305 17.91 -6.35 -13.98
C SER A 305 18.41 -5.70 -12.69
N SER A 306 17.68 -4.75 -12.14
CA SER A 306 18.08 -4.02 -10.93
C SER A 306 16.86 -3.52 -10.15
N PRO A 307 17.02 -3.22 -8.85
CA PRO A 307 15.98 -2.60 -8.06
C PRO A 307 15.48 -1.31 -8.71
N PHE A 308 14.18 -1.06 -8.62
CA PHE A 308 13.54 0.09 -9.24
C PHE A 308 12.64 0.86 -8.26
N GLY A 309 12.56 2.15 -8.48
CA GLY A 309 11.71 3.04 -7.68
C GLY A 309 10.29 3.12 -8.22
N VAL A 310 9.37 3.44 -7.32
CA VAL A 310 7.94 3.56 -7.58
C VAL A 310 7.46 4.94 -7.17
N HIS A 311 6.54 5.53 -7.94
CA HIS A 311 5.70 6.62 -7.47
C HIS A 311 4.30 6.09 -7.20
N PHE A 312 3.74 6.45 -6.05
CA PHE A 312 2.39 6.05 -5.66
C PHE A 312 1.42 7.22 -5.83
N ILE A 313 0.28 6.98 -6.51
CA ILE A 313 -0.82 7.93 -6.62
C ILE A 313 -1.80 7.65 -5.49
N TYR A 314 -2.10 8.66 -4.68
CA TYR A 314 -3.06 8.57 -3.58
C TYR A 314 -4.09 9.69 -3.64
N GLY A 315 -5.16 9.55 -2.87
CA GLY A 315 -6.23 10.53 -2.83
C GLY A 315 -6.87 10.78 -4.20
N LEU A 316 -6.93 9.73 -5.04
CA LEU A 316 -7.55 9.81 -6.36
C LEU A 316 -9.06 9.82 -6.21
N ALA A 317 -9.70 10.90 -6.65
CA ALA A 317 -11.15 11.03 -6.73
C ALA A 317 -11.56 11.95 -7.87
N GLY A 318 -12.85 11.93 -8.20
CA GLY A 318 -13.39 12.82 -9.21
C GLY A 318 -14.90 12.75 -9.28
N ALA A 319 -15.50 13.73 -9.92
CA ALA A 319 -16.94 13.79 -10.16
C ALA A 319 -17.24 14.28 -11.57
N GLY A 320 -18.45 14.00 -12.02
CA GLY A 320 -18.94 14.35 -13.35
C GLY A 320 -18.62 13.29 -14.41
N HIS A 321 -19.28 13.38 -15.54
CA HIS A 321 -19.22 12.40 -16.63
C HIS A 321 -17.79 12.15 -17.16
N ASP A 322 -16.98 13.20 -17.23
CA ASP A 322 -15.60 13.12 -17.75
C ASP A 322 -14.54 12.84 -16.64
N ALA A 323 -14.93 12.54 -15.39
CA ALA A 323 -13.99 12.28 -14.31
C ALA A 323 -12.94 11.20 -14.66
N PRO A 324 -13.28 10.07 -15.32
CA PRO A 324 -12.25 9.10 -15.75
C PRO A 324 -11.24 9.70 -16.73
N ARG A 325 -11.66 10.62 -17.62
CA ARG A 325 -10.74 11.31 -18.54
C ARG A 325 -9.81 12.27 -17.79
N MET A 326 -10.32 12.96 -16.77
CA MET A 326 -9.53 13.83 -15.89
C MET A 326 -8.53 13.01 -15.08
N ALA A 327 -8.96 11.89 -14.48
CA ALA A 327 -8.09 10.95 -13.77
C ALA A 327 -6.96 10.43 -14.70
N ARG A 328 -7.28 10.08 -15.93
CA ARG A 328 -6.26 9.68 -16.93
C ARG A 328 -5.25 10.77 -17.21
N ALA A 329 -5.66 12.05 -17.24
CA ALA A 329 -4.74 13.15 -17.41
C ALA A 329 -3.79 13.29 -16.20
N LEU A 330 -4.29 13.10 -14.97
CA LEU A 330 -3.48 13.08 -13.75
C LEU A 330 -2.48 11.91 -13.75
N CYS A 331 -2.91 10.71 -14.16
CA CYS A 331 -2.01 9.56 -14.27
C CYS A 331 -0.90 9.79 -15.31
N ARG A 332 -1.18 10.46 -16.42
CA ARG A 332 -0.16 10.88 -17.39
C ARG A 332 0.81 11.89 -16.79
N HIS A 333 0.31 12.82 -15.99
CA HIS A 333 1.14 13.78 -15.28
C HIS A 333 2.06 13.09 -14.28
N ALA A 334 1.51 12.19 -13.47
CA ALA A 334 2.29 11.36 -12.52
C ALA A 334 3.34 10.50 -13.23
N HIS A 335 3.02 9.91 -14.40
CA HIS A 335 3.99 9.20 -15.23
C HIS A 335 5.16 10.12 -15.65
N ASN A 336 4.88 11.33 -16.08
CA ASN A 336 5.91 12.28 -16.50
C ASN A 336 6.79 12.72 -15.32
N LEU A 337 6.20 12.93 -14.14
CA LEU A 337 6.94 13.18 -12.90
C LEU A 337 7.85 11.99 -12.56
N ALA A 338 7.31 10.76 -12.60
CA ALA A 338 8.05 9.54 -12.34
C ALA A 338 9.23 9.34 -13.30
N ARG A 339 9.02 9.60 -14.60
CA ARG A 339 10.07 9.54 -15.63
C ARG A 339 11.22 10.50 -15.32
N ARG A 340 10.91 11.75 -14.99
CA ARG A 340 11.91 12.79 -14.67
C ARG A 340 12.68 12.45 -13.38
N ALA A 341 11.99 11.87 -12.39
CA ALA A 341 12.61 11.42 -11.14
C ALA A 341 13.35 10.08 -11.25
N GLY A 342 13.28 9.38 -12.40
CA GLY A 342 13.90 8.08 -12.61
C GLY A 342 13.19 6.91 -11.93
N ALA A 343 11.93 7.09 -11.49
CA ALA A 343 11.08 5.99 -11.09
C ALA A 343 10.63 5.18 -12.33
N ARG A 344 10.46 3.86 -12.17
CA ARG A 344 10.14 2.98 -13.30
C ARG A 344 8.68 2.57 -13.37
N VAL A 345 7.95 2.79 -12.31
CA VAL A 345 6.55 2.39 -12.19
C VAL A 345 5.78 3.49 -11.47
N VAL A 346 4.53 3.70 -11.91
CA VAL A 346 3.51 4.45 -11.18
C VAL A 346 2.44 3.47 -10.75
N VAL A 347 2.03 3.55 -9.51
CA VAL A 347 1.03 2.66 -8.91
C VAL A 347 -0.10 3.47 -8.32
N ALA A 348 -1.31 2.99 -8.44
CA ALA A 348 -2.48 3.47 -7.71
C ALA A 348 -3.25 2.27 -7.15
N GLU A 349 -3.76 2.40 -5.95
CA GLU A 349 -4.65 1.40 -5.37
C GLU A 349 -6.04 2.03 -5.22
N VAL A 350 -7.05 1.38 -5.79
CA VAL A 350 -8.40 1.94 -5.87
C VAL A 350 -9.45 0.87 -5.59
N ALA A 351 -10.57 1.28 -5.00
CA ALA A 351 -11.72 0.40 -4.80
C ALA A 351 -12.28 -0.10 -6.14
N GLY A 352 -12.78 -1.33 -6.18
CA GLY A 352 -13.33 -1.92 -7.40
C GLY A 352 -14.52 -1.13 -7.99
N GLY A 353 -15.32 -0.49 -7.13
CA GLY A 353 -16.49 0.33 -7.50
C GLY A 353 -16.20 1.80 -7.76
N ASP A 354 -14.94 2.24 -7.68
CA ASP A 354 -14.60 3.66 -7.84
C ASP A 354 -14.78 4.12 -9.29
N PRO A 355 -15.59 5.17 -9.55
CA PRO A 355 -15.83 5.65 -10.91
C PRO A 355 -14.57 6.10 -11.66
N VAL A 356 -13.56 6.62 -10.95
CA VAL A 356 -12.31 7.09 -11.57
C VAL A 356 -11.39 5.95 -12.00
N ARG A 357 -11.62 4.72 -11.50
CA ARG A 357 -10.83 3.52 -11.84
C ARG A 357 -10.70 3.31 -13.35
N ALA A 358 -11.77 3.53 -14.10
CA ALA A 358 -11.76 3.42 -15.58
C ALA A 358 -10.80 4.40 -16.27
N GLY A 359 -10.40 5.45 -15.56
CA GLY A 359 -9.44 6.45 -16.03
C GLY A 359 -7.97 6.08 -15.76
N VAL A 360 -7.71 5.13 -14.85
CA VAL A 360 -6.34 4.77 -14.43
C VAL A 360 -5.72 3.79 -15.43
N PRO A 361 -4.70 4.20 -16.21
CA PRO A 361 -4.00 3.31 -17.13
C PRO A 361 -3.18 2.30 -16.31
N HIS A 362 -3.28 1.04 -16.67
CA HIS A 362 -2.53 -0.03 -16.01
C HIS A 362 -2.27 -1.20 -16.96
N TRP A 363 -1.29 -2.00 -16.61
CA TRP A 363 -1.05 -3.27 -17.29
C TRP A 363 -1.61 -4.41 -16.45
N PRO A 364 -2.64 -5.12 -16.90
CA PRO A 364 -3.33 -6.14 -16.11
C PRO A 364 -2.43 -7.26 -15.56
N ARG A 365 -1.33 -7.56 -16.27
CA ARG A 365 -0.37 -8.60 -15.84
C ARG A 365 0.59 -8.15 -14.73
N LEU A 366 0.64 -6.87 -14.41
CA LEU A 366 1.47 -6.31 -13.34
C LEU A 366 0.63 -5.92 -12.11
N GLY A 367 -0.68 -5.83 -12.27
CA GLY A 367 -1.59 -5.53 -11.17
C GLY A 367 -1.81 -6.74 -10.25
N ALA A 368 -2.30 -6.46 -9.06
CA ALA A 368 -2.75 -7.46 -8.08
C ALA A 368 -4.09 -7.02 -7.48
N GLU A 369 -4.80 -7.98 -6.92
CA GLU A 369 -5.95 -7.70 -6.09
C GLU A 369 -5.53 -7.86 -4.62
N ASP A 370 -5.62 -6.80 -3.85
CA ASP A 370 -5.33 -6.85 -2.44
C ASP A 370 -6.56 -7.26 -1.65
N LEU A 371 -6.35 -8.02 -0.61
CA LEU A 371 -7.35 -8.34 0.39
C LEU A 371 -7.00 -7.61 1.69
N TRP A 372 -7.82 -6.65 2.06
CA TRP A 372 -7.73 -6.01 3.36
C TRP A 372 -8.56 -6.80 4.37
N CYS A 373 -7.94 -7.21 5.44
CA CYS A 373 -8.59 -7.90 6.55
C CYS A 373 -8.59 -7.00 7.77
N VAL A 374 -9.71 -6.96 8.50
CA VAL A 374 -9.90 -6.11 9.68
C VAL A 374 -10.27 -6.93 10.89
N LYS A 375 -9.80 -6.51 12.07
CA LYS A 375 -10.12 -7.09 13.37
C LYS A 375 -10.46 -5.98 14.36
N ARG A 376 -11.54 -6.15 15.11
CA ARG A 376 -11.87 -5.30 16.24
C ARG A 376 -10.95 -5.65 17.42
N LEU A 377 -10.32 -4.68 18.01
CA LEU A 377 -9.39 -4.85 19.15
C LEU A 377 -10.00 -4.42 20.48
N ALA A 378 -10.91 -3.45 20.47
CA ALA A 378 -11.56 -2.96 21.69
C ALA A 378 -12.63 -3.93 22.16
N ASP A 379 -12.49 -4.42 23.39
CA ASP A 379 -13.52 -5.17 24.09
C ASP A 379 -14.49 -4.17 24.77
N GLY A 380 -15.79 -4.38 24.65
CA GLY A 380 -16.79 -3.68 25.48
C GLY A 380 -17.49 -2.47 24.88
N TYR A 381 -17.29 -2.10 23.63
CA TYR A 381 -18.17 -1.16 22.92
C TYR A 381 -19.40 -1.89 22.40
N GLU A 382 -20.17 -2.48 23.28
CA GLU A 382 -21.55 -2.85 22.96
C GLU A 382 -22.35 -1.54 22.82
N SER A 383 -22.91 -1.35 21.65
CA SER A 383 -24.05 -0.46 21.33
C SER A 383 -23.91 1.07 21.40
N ALA A 384 -22.77 1.68 21.55
CA ALA A 384 -22.69 3.15 21.60
C ALA A 384 -22.02 3.81 20.36
N SER A 385 -21.49 3.05 19.41
CA SER A 385 -20.99 3.66 18.17
C SER A 385 -22.14 3.89 17.19
N VAL A 386 -22.31 5.11 16.76
CA VAL A 386 -23.25 5.56 15.73
C VAL A 386 -23.14 4.76 14.43
N ILE A 387 -22.08 3.98 14.23
CA ILE A 387 -21.80 3.18 13.02
C ILE A 387 -22.09 1.69 13.20
N GLY A 388 -22.27 1.18 14.42
CA GLY A 388 -22.26 -0.26 14.67
C GLY A 388 -20.86 -0.88 14.49
N ASP A 389 -20.81 -2.17 14.15
CA ASP A 389 -19.54 -2.88 13.93
C ASP A 389 -19.01 -2.59 12.50
N TRP A 390 -17.97 -1.76 12.40
CA TRP A 390 -17.39 -1.39 11.10
C TRP A 390 -16.90 -2.60 10.29
N THR A 391 -16.52 -3.69 10.95
CA THR A 391 -16.12 -4.93 10.25
C THR A 391 -17.22 -5.52 9.39
N LYS A 392 -18.48 -5.18 9.66
CA LYS A 392 -19.67 -5.64 8.95
C LYS A 392 -20.27 -4.60 8.00
N ALA A 393 -19.70 -3.37 7.97
CA ALA A 393 -20.19 -2.32 7.11
C ALA A 393 -20.02 -2.70 5.63
N PRO A 394 -21.05 -2.42 4.79
CA PRO A 394 -20.93 -2.65 3.35
C PRO A 394 -19.80 -1.79 2.77
N PRO A 395 -19.13 -2.24 1.70
CA PRO A 395 -18.06 -1.47 1.06
C PRO A 395 -18.61 -0.14 0.53
N GLY A 396 -17.86 0.95 0.79
CA GLY A 396 -18.05 2.21 0.09
C GLY A 396 -17.59 2.12 -1.37
N ASN A 397 -17.96 3.11 -2.18
CA ASN A 397 -17.52 3.19 -3.58
C ASN A 397 -16.02 3.54 -3.69
N SER A 398 -15.48 4.22 -2.70
CA SER A 398 -14.08 4.69 -2.67
C SER A 398 -13.45 4.37 -1.33
N ILE A 399 -12.13 4.20 -1.35
CA ILE A 399 -11.29 3.98 -0.18
C ILE A 399 -10.08 4.93 -0.28
N PHE A 400 -9.68 5.52 0.84
CA PHE A 400 -8.45 6.30 0.87
C PHE A 400 -7.28 5.38 1.23
N VAL A 401 -6.33 5.21 0.32
CA VAL A 401 -5.11 4.46 0.58
C VAL A 401 -4.02 5.45 0.98
N ASP A 402 -3.57 5.33 2.22
CA ASP A 402 -2.56 6.20 2.78
C ASP A 402 -1.17 5.90 2.18
N PRO A 403 -0.48 6.87 1.56
CA PRO A 403 0.79 6.63 0.90
C PRO A 403 1.91 6.19 1.86
N ARG A 404 1.76 6.43 3.16
CA ARG A 404 2.70 6.00 4.21
C ARG A 404 2.67 4.48 4.42
N GLU A 405 1.64 3.81 3.94
CA GLU A 405 1.42 2.37 4.11
C GLU A 405 1.76 1.55 2.87
N PHE A 406 2.03 2.24 1.77
CA PHE A 406 2.39 1.62 0.50
C PHE A 406 3.82 1.02 0.49
#